data_2c0aaaf128b0b06bad3ec1f2bd422d39
#
_entry.id   2c0aaaf128b0b06bad3ec1f2bd422d39
#
_cell.length_a   1.000
_cell.length_b   1.000
_cell.length_c   1.000
_cell.angle_alpha   90.00
_cell.angle_beta   90.00
_cell.angle_gamma   90.00
#
_symmetry.space_group_name_H-M   'P 1'
#
loop_
_entity.id
_entity.type
_entity.pdbx_description
1 polymer ?
#
loop_
_entity_poly.entity_id
_entity_poly.type
_entity_poly.pdbx_seq_one_letter_code
_entity_poly.pdbx_strand_id
1 'polypeptide(L)'
;MIVAHGRGVHPDAGLINPLRSQLSEQGYATLSVQMPVLAAEVPGEPYLPLFPEAAERLRVAVAFLRGNGLKGIAIVSHSMGSRMTNYFLNHPGDARIDAWVAIGLSGEFTDPATFKAPVFDLYGERDYAAVLDSAAKRAAAIRSIRGSGQMQVAGADHFFAGMENELVRRVKQFLDSRLQP
;
A
#
# COMPACT_ATOMS: atom_id res chain seq x y z
N MET A 1 -6.07 -8.41 -5.73
CA MET A 1 -5.14 -7.48 -5.07
C MET A 1 -4.86 -7.91 -3.63
N ILE A 2 -3.70 -7.53 -3.09
CA ILE A 2 -3.30 -7.73 -1.70
C ILE A 2 -3.54 -6.45 -0.93
N VAL A 3 -4.10 -6.53 0.29
CA VAL A 3 -4.29 -5.37 1.18
C VAL A 3 -3.43 -5.56 2.43
N ALA A 4 -2.58 -4.56 2.74
CA ALA A 4 -1.64 -4.59 3.85
C ALA A 4 -1.94 -3.46 4.85
N HIS A 5 -2.32 -3.82 6.06
CA HIS A 5 -2.74 -2.89 7.11
C HIS A 5 -1.56 -2.16 7.80
N GLY A 6 -1.89 -1.13 8.56
CA GLY A 6 -0.95 -0.32 9.32
C GLY A 6 -0.52 -0.94 10.66
N ARG A 7 0.10 -0.09 11.50
CA ARG A 7 0.67 -0.47 12.79
C ARG A 7 -0.41 -0.84 13.80
N GLY A 8 -0.18 -1.94 14.56
CA GLY A 8 -0.98 -2.29 15.74
C GLY A 8 -2.43 -2.69 15.47
N VAL A 9 -2.79 -2.98 14.22
CA VAL A 9 -4.16 -3.36 13.82
C VAL A 9 -4.18 -4.72 13.11
N HIS A 10 -5.29 -5.09 12.52
CA HIS A 10 -5.51 -6.40 11.90
C HIS A 10 -6.06 -6.25 10.46
N PRO A 11 -6.14 -7.34 9.67
CA PRO A 11 -6.48 -7.32 8.24
C PRO A 11 -7.86 -6.80 7.85
N ASP A 12 -8.68 -6.43 8.82
CA ASP A 12 -10.03 -5.91 8.58
C ASP A 12 -10.31 -4.63 9.39
N ALA A 13 -9.27 -3.97 9.93
CA ALA A 13 -9.41 -2.78 10.77
C ALA A 13 -9.46 -1.49 9.95
N GLY A 14 -10.31 -0.55 10.39
CA GLY A 14 -10.39 0.82 9.85
C GLY A 14 -10.59 0.82 8.33
N LEU A 15 -9.82 1.62 7.62
CA LEU A 15 -9.91 1.77 6.15
C LEU A 15 -9.57 0.49 5.35
N ILE A 16 -9.00 -0.54 6.01
CA ILE A 16 -8.71 -1.82 5.34
C ILE A 16 -10.00 -2.56 5.00
N ASN A 17 -11.00 -2.52 5.89
CA ASN A 17 -12.31 -3.14 5.63
C ASN A 17 -12.98 -2.61 4.36
N PRO A 18 -13.25 -1.29 4.19
CA PRO A 18 -13.85 -0.79 2.95
C PRO A 18 -12.98 -1.02 1.71
N LEU A 19 -11.66 -0.93 1.80
CA LEU A 19 -10.77 -1.28 0.68
C LEU A 19 -10.94 -2.73 0.26
N ARG A 20 -11.01 -3.66 1.21
CA ARG A 20 -11.18 -5.08 0.94
C ARG A 20 -12.59 -5.40 0.42
N SER A 21 -13.62 -4.96 1.14
CA SER A 21 -15.01 -5.34 0.85
C SER A 21 -15.56 -4.65 -0.39
N GLN A 22 -15.47 -3.32 -0.47
CA GLN A 22 -16.06 -2.58 -1.59
C GLN A 22 -15.33 -2.84 -2.91
N LEU A 23 -14.00 -3.04 -2.90
CA LEU A 23 -13.29 -3.43 -4.12
C LEU A 23 -13.62 -4.87 -4.53
N SER A 24 -13.89 -5.77 -3.57
CA SER A 24 -14.38 -7.11 -3.88
C SER A 24 -15.76 -7.07 -4.55
N GLU A 25 -16.68 -6.26 -4.05
CA GLU A 25 -18.00 -6.03 -4.66
C GLU A 25 -17.90 -5.45 -6.07
N GLN A 26 -16.80 -4.76 -6.38
CA GLN A 26 -16.52 -4.17 -7.68
C GLN A 26 -15.67 -5.05 -8.60
N GLY A 27 -15.57 -6.36 -8.29
CA GLY A 27 -14.98 -7.38 -9.15
C GLY A 27 -13.49 -7.69 -8.90
N TYR A 28 -12.86 -7.09 -7.89
CA TYR A 28 -11.49 -7.44 -7.54
C TYR A 28 -11.43 -8.69 -6.63
N ALA A 29 -10.53 -9.63 -6.93
CA ALA A 29 -10.13 -10.63 -5.93
C ALA A 29 -9.27 -9.93 -4.87
N THR A 30 -9.74 -9.89 -3.62
CA THR A 30 -9.06 -9.20 -2.50
C THR A 30 -8.53 -10.20 -1.48
N LEU A 31 -7.27 -10.04 -1.07
CA LEU A 31 -6.60 -10.82 -0.04
C LEU A 31 -5.99 -9.85 0.98
N SER A 32 -6.58 -9.73 2.15
CA SER A 32 -6.01 -8.93 3.24
C SER A 32 -5.04 -9.78 4.06
N VAL A 33 -3.81 -9.31 4.22
CA VAL A 33 -2.72 -10.05 4.86
C VAL A 33 -2.48 -9.52 6.27
N GLN A 34 -2.35 -10.43 7.24
CA GLN A 34 -1.87 -10.06 8.58
C GLN A 34 -0.40 -9.69 8.48
N MET A 35 -0.13 -8.38 8.56
CA MET A 35 1.24 -7.88 8.66
C MET A 35 1.78 -8.13 10.09
N PRO A 36 3.11 -8.22 10.28
CA PRO A 36 3.69 -8.30 11.62
C PRO A 36 3.27 -7.10 12.47
N VAL A 37 2.86 -7.36 13.71
CA VAL A 37 2.44 -6.32 14.64
C VAL A 37 3.15 -6.45 15.98
N LEU A 38 3.42 -5.31 16.61
CA LEU A 38 3.80 -5.17 18.01
C LEU A 38 2.58 -4.62 18.78
N ALA A 39 2.72 -4.45 20.08
CA ALA A 39 1.68 -3.80 20.89
C ALA A 39 1.32 -2.42 20.31
N ALA A 40 0.08 -1.99 20.46
CA ALA A 40 -0.47 -0.81 19.77
C ALA A 40 0.30 0.48 20.05
N GLU A 41 0.85 0.63 21.27
CA GLU A 41 1.56 1.82 21.73
C GLU A 41 3.02 1.88 21.28
N VAL A 42 3.56 0.77 20.71
CA VAL A 42 4.96 0.72 20.29
C VAL A 42 5.19 1.67 19.11
N PRO A 43 6.17 2.59 19.17
CA PRO A 43 6.46 3.52 18.07
C PRO A 43 6.97 2.80 16.81
N GLY A 44 7.22 3.55 15.75
CA GLY A 44 7.52 2.97 14.43
C GLY A 44 8.88 2.30 14.29
N GLU A 45 9.91 2.78 14.99
CA GLU A 45 11.29 2.29 14.86
C GLU A 45 11.46 0.80 15.24
N PRO A 46 10.91 0.31 16.36
CA PRO A 46 10.92 -1.10 16.72
C PRO A 46 10.29 -2.06 15.68
N TYR A 47 9.56 -1.53 14.69
CA TYR A 47 9.03 -2.34 13.60
C TYR A 47 10.06 -2.70 12.52
N LEU A 48 11.18 -1.99 12.43
CA LEU A 48 12.19 -2.23 11.38
C LEU A 48 12.69 -3.69 11.33
N PRO A 49 12.98 -4.37 12.46
CA PRO A 49 13.39 -5.78 12.45
C PRO A 49 12.32 -6.75 11.89
N LEU A 50 11.05 -6.33 11.83
CA LEU A 50 9.94 -7.13 11.30
C LEU A 50 9.76 -6.99 9.79
N PHE A 51 10.47 -6.09 9.13
CA PHE A 51 10.32 -5.84 7.69
C PHE A 51 10.68 -7.05 6.82
N PRO A 52 11.73 -7.85 7.13
CA PRO A 52 11.99 -9.09 6.40
C PRO A 52 10.83 -10.09 6.48
N GLU A 53 10.20 -10.25 7.67
CA GLU A 53 9.02 -11.10 7.84
C GLU A 53 7.83 -10.55 7.05
N ALA A 54 7.60 -9.24 7.09
CA ALA A 54 6.54 -8.60 6.31
C ALA A 54 6.72 -8.84 4.81
N ALA A 55 7.95 -8.73 4.30
CA ALA A 55 8.26 -9.01 2.90
C ALA A 55 8.01 -10.48 2.54
N GLU A 56 8.31 -11.42 3.46
CA GLU A 56 8.01 -12.83 3.26
C GLU A 56 6.50 -13.10 3.16
N ARG A 57 5.72 -12.49 4.05
CA ARG A 57 4.25 -12.61 4.00
C ARG A 57 3.67 -12.08 2.68
N LEU A 58 4.21 -10.98 2.16
CA LEU A 58 3.82 -10.44 0.86
C LEU A 58 4.25 -11.35 -0.29
N ARG A 59 5.46 -11.95 -0.25
CA ARG A 59 5.89 -12.96 -1.25
C ARG A 59 4.95 -14.16 -1.29
N VAL A 60 4.62 -14.71 -0.14
CA VAL A 60 3.67 -15.83 -0.02
C VAL A 60 2.29 -15.45 -0.58
N ALA A 61 1.79 -14.25 -0.27
CA ALA A 61 0.52 -13.76 -0.79
C ALA A 61 0.53 -13.61 -2.32
N VAL A 62 1.62 -13.06 -2.90
CA VAL A 62 1.79 -12.97 -4.36
C VAL A 62 1.81 -14.37 -4.98
N ALA A 63 2.59 -15.30 -4.42
CA ALA A 63 2.68 -16.68 -4.91
C ALA A 63 1.31 -17.40 -4.84
N PHE A 64 0.58 -17.22 -3.75
CA PHE A 64 -0.77 -17.76 -3.59
C PHE A 64 -1.74 -17.24 -4.67
N LEU A 65 -1.76 -15.95 -4.92
CA LEU A 65 -2.64 -15.37 -5.95
C LEU A 65 -2.24 -15.84 -7.35
N ARG A 66 -0.96 -15.91 -7.66
CA ARG A 66 -0.45 -16.44 -8.94
C ARG A 66 -0.80 -17.92 -9.11
N GLY A 67 -0.62 -18.73 -8.06
CA GLY A 67 -0.98 -20.15 -8.05
C GLY A 67 -2.48 -20.40 -8.25
N ASN A 68 -3.34 -19.43 -7.90
CA ASN A 68 -4.77 -19.46 -8.18
C ASN A 68 -5.15 -18.81 -9.52
N GLY A 69 -4.20 -18.59 -10.41
CA GLY A 69 -4.44 -18.15 -11.79
C GLY A 69 -4.64 -16.64 -11.97
N LEU A 70 -4.47 -15.83 -10.92
CA LEU A 70 -4.62 -14.37 -11.02
C LEU A 70 -3.39 -13.76 -11.72
N LYS A 71 -3.63 -13.04 -12.80
CA LYS A 71 -2.57 -12.45 -13.65
C LYS A 71 -2.17 -11.04 -13.18
N GLY A 72 -3.13 -10.15 -12.94
CA GLY A 72 -2.89 -8.80 -12.43
C GLY A 72 -2.86 -8.78 -10.91
N ILE A 73 -1.68 -8.50 -10.30
CA ILE A 73 -1.53 -8.43 -8.85
C ILE A 73 -1.08 -7.03 -8.44
N ALA A 74 -1.92 -6.36 -7.64
CA ALA A 74 -1.55 -5.11 -6.98
C ALA A 74 -1.43 -5.30 -5.47
N ILE A 75 -0.62 -4.45 -4.83
CA ILE A 75 -0.62 -4.25 -3.40
C ILE A 75 -1.24 -2.88 -3.09
N VAL A 76 -2.19 -2.86 -2.16
CA VAL A 76 -2.74 -1.63 -1.55
C VAL A 76 -2.36 -1.66 -0.08
N SER A 77 -1.57 -0.71 0.36
CA SER A 77 -1.01 -0.72 1.70
C SER A 77 -1.23 0.61 2.41
N HIS A 78 -1.36 0.57 3.74
CA HIS A 78 -1.58 1.76 4.56
C HIS A 78 -0.51 1.92 5.64
N SER A 79 0.01 3.13 5.81
CA SER A 79 0.85 3.53 6.94
C SER A 79 2.08 2.62 7.11
N MET A 80 2.22 1.90 8.23
CA MET A 80 3.31 0.94 8.45
C MET A 80 3.30 -0.17 7.38
N GLY A 81 2.14 -0.61 6.91
CA GLY A 81 2.03 -1.54 5.78
C GLY A 81 2.67 -0.98 4.50
N SER A 82 2.57 0.34 4.27
CA SER A 82 3.25 0.99 3.14
C SER A 82 4.77 1.01 3.31
N ARG A 83 5.28 1.23 4.54
CA ARG A 83 6.72 1.11 4.83
C ARG A 83 7.23 -0.32 4.61
N MET A 84 6.47 -1.32 5.04
CA MET A 84 6.78 -2.74 4.84
C MET A 84 6.74 -3.14 3.36
N THR A 85 5.77 -2.60 2.60
CA THR A 85 5.69 -2.82 1.15
C THR A 85 6.84 -2.13 0.41
N ASN A 86 7.24 -0.93 0.83
CA ASN A 86 8.44 -0.26 0.32
C ASN A 86 9.70 -1.14 0.49
N TYR A 87 9.86 -1.74 1.66
CA TYR A 87 10.94 -2.70 1.89
C TYR A 87 10.83 -3.94 1.00
N PHE A 88 9.63 -4.51 0.87
CA PHE A 88 9.37 -5.66 -0.01
C PHE A 88 9.77 -5.37 -1.47
N LEU A 89 9.45 -4.18 -2.00
CA LEU A 89 9.77 -3.83 -3.39
C LEU A 89 11.27 -3.72 -3.66
N ASN A 90 12.07 -3.47 -2.63
CA ASN A 90 13.54 -3.52 -2.71
C ASN A 90 14.12 -4.93 -2.49
N HIS A 91 13.31 -5.87 -1.97
CA HIS A 91 13.70 -7.24 -1.66
C HIS A 91 12.64 -8.26 -2.15
N PRO A 92 12.18 -8.16 -3.42
CA PRO A 92 11.01 -8.92 -3.87
C PRO A 92 11.31 -10.41 -4.09
N GLY A 93 12.57 -10.83 -4.21
CA GLY A 93 12.92 -12.15 -4.71
C GLY A 93 12.34 -12.34 -6.11
N ASP A 94 11.65 -13.47 -6.32
CA ASP A 94 10.97 -13.77 -7.60
C ASP A 94 9.55 -13.21 -7.69
N ALA A 95 9.03 -12.63 -6.62
CA ALA A 95 7.68 -12.05 -6.61
C ALA A 95 7.61 -10.82 -7.53
N ARG A 96 6.53 -10.75 -8.30
CA ARG A 96 6.24 -9.61 -9.19
C ARG A 96 4.83 -9.12 -8.94
N ILE A 97 4.70 -7.81 -8.84
CA ILE A 97 3.41 -7.12 -8.78
C ILE A 97 3.28 -6.17 -9.97
N ASP A 98 2.06 -5.83 -10.30
CA ASP A 98 1.73 -5.02 -11.48
C ASP A 98 1.36 -3.57 -11.11
N ALA A 99 1.06 -3.30 -9.83
CA ALA A 99 0.82 -1.96 -9.30
C ALA A 99 0.97 -1.91 -7.77
N TRP A 100 1.31 -0.74 -7.24
CA TRP A 100 1.32 -0.47 -5.81
C TRP A 100 0.59 0.83 -5.49
N VAL A 101 -0.32 0.78 -4.52
CA VAL A 101 -0.93 1.96 -3.90
C VAL A 101 -0.37 2.10 -2.50
N ALA A 102 0.39 3.16 -2.27
CA ALA A 102 0.96 3.51 -0.96
C ALA A 102 0.08 4.57 -0.31
N ILE A 103 -0.70 4.20 0.70
CA ILE A 103 -1.58 5.12 1.42
C ILE A 103 -0.89 5.56 2.71
N GLY A 104 -0.75 6.88 2.92
CA GLY A 104 -0.20 7.45 4.15
C GLY A 104 1.22 6.97 4.46
N LEU A 105 2.09 6.82 3.46
CA LEU A 105 3.48 6.43 3.64
C LEU A 105 4.26 7.53 4.35
N SER A 106 4.78 7.25 5.53
CA SER A 106 5.74 8.12 6.22
C SER A 106 7.17 7.87 5.74
N GLY A 107 7.93 8.94 5.49
CA GLY A 107 9.28 8.86 4.96
C GLY A 107 9.33 8.75 3.43
N GLU A 108 10.48 8.39 2.91
CA GLU A 108 10.78 8.37 1.49
C GLU A 108 10.67 6.95 0.90
N PHE A 109 10.55 6.85 -0.42
CA PHE A 109 10.76 5.59 -1.12
C PHE A 109 12.24 5.21 -1.07
N THR A 110 12.53 3.98 -0.64
CA THR A 110 13.89 3.44 -0.66
C THR A 110 14.18 2.92 -2.06
N ASP A 111 15.26 3.37 -2.66
CA ASP A 111 15.73 2.97 -4.00
C ASP A 111 14.62 2.75 -5.04
N PRO A 112 13.82 3.79 -5.36
CA PRO A 112 12.67 3.67 -6.26
C PRO A 112 13.07 3.30 -7.70
N ALA A 113 14.35 3.42 -8.06
CA ALA A 113 14.86 2.97 -9.35
C ALA A 113 14.74 1.44 -9.55
N THR A 114 14.63 0.68 -8.46
CA THR A 114 14.42 -0.78 -8.49
C THR A 114 12.97 -1.18 -8.72
N PHE A 115 12.02 -0.27 -8.52
CA PHE A 115 10.59 -0.57 -8.66
C PHE A 115 10.24 -0.94 -10.09
N LYS A 116 9.60 -2.11 -10.25
CA LYS A 116 9.18 -2.65 -11.57
C LYS A 116 7.71 -2.40 -11.85
N ALA A 117 6.97 -1.85 -10.90
CA ALA A 117 5.55 -1.56 -10.98
C ALA A 117 5.26 -0.07 -10.79
N PRO A 118 4.22 0.48 -11.44
CA PRO A 118 3.76 1.83 -11.16
C PRO A 118 3.29 1.98 -9.71
N VAL A 119 3.54 3.15 -9.14
CA VAL A 119 3.22 3.50 -7.75
C VAL A 119 2.21 4.65 -7.72
N PHE A 120 1.17 4.51 -6.92
CA PHE A 120 0.27 5.60 -6.56
C PHE A 120 0.47 5.97 -5.10
N ASP A 121 1.13 7.11 -4.85
CA ASP A 121 1.33 7.66 -3.51
C ASP A 121 0.12 8.53 -3.14
N LEU A 122 -0.70 8.04 -2.21
CA LEU A 122 -1.98 8.63 -1.82
C LEU A 122 -1.96 9.00 -0.35
N TYR A 123 -2.30 10.26 0.00
CA TYR A 123 -2.30 10.71 1.39
C TYR A 123 -3.32 11.82 1.62
N GLY A 124 -3.68 12.03 2.88
CA GLY A 124 -4.61 13.06 3.28
C GLY A 124 -3.96 14.44 3.44
N GLU A 125 -4.72 15.50 3.20
CA GLU A 125 -4.26 16.89 3.45
C GLU A 125 -3.91 17.10 4.93
N ARG A 126 -4.62 16.42 5.84
CA ARG A 126 -4.42 16.46 7.30
C ARG A 126 -3.72 15.20 7.83
N ASP A 127 -2.87 14.60 7.00
CA ASP A 127 -2.07 13.45 7.39
C ASP A 127 -0.99 13.83 8.42
N TYR A 128 -0.32 12.84 9.00
CA TYR A 128 0.78 13.08 9.93
C TYR A 128 1.93 13.87 9.28
N ALA A 129 2.60 14.72 10.06
CA ALA A 129 3.74 15.51 9.61
C ALA A 129 4.78 14.66 8.86
N ALA A 130 5.11 13.48 9.38
CA ALA A 130 6.07 12.57 8.73
C ALA A 130 5.66 12.10 7.33
N VAL A 131 4.36 12.12 7.00
CA VAL A 131 3.82 11.84 5.67
C VAL A 131 3.92 13.09 4.79
N LEU A 132 3.49 14.23 5.32
CA LEU A 132 3.43 15.51 4.59
C LEU A 132 4.82 16.04 4.25
N ASP A 133 5.76 16.03 5.21
CA ASP A 133 7.11 16.56 5.04
C ASP A 133 7.93 15.81 3.96
N SER A 134 7.62 14.54 3.75
CA SER A 134 8.30 13.70 2.76
C SER A 134 7.58 13.63 1.40
N ALA A 135 6.38 14.17 1.27
CA ALA A 135 5.54 14.04 0.07
C ALA A 135 6.20 14.55 -1.21
N ALA A 136 6.84 15.73 -1.18
CA ALA A 136 7.52 16.29 -2.34
C ALA A 136 8.68 15.40 -2.84
N LYS A 137 9.44 14.81 -1.92
CA LYS A 137 10.53 13.88 -2.25
C LYS A 137 9.98 12.59 -2.86
N ARG A 138 8.88 12.05 -2.31
CA ARG A 138 8.22 10.87 -2.88
C ARG A 138 7.70 11.13 -4.29
N ALA A 139 7.06 12.30 -4.54
CA ALA A 139 6.62 12.67 -5.88
C ALA A 139 7.78 12.74 -6.89
N ALA A 140 8.90 13.34 -6.48
CA ALA A 140 10.09 13.42 -7.33
C ALA A 140 10.67 12.03 -7.64
N ALA A 141 10.69 11.14 -6.65
CA ALA A 141 11.28 9.80 -6.74
C ALA A 141 10.54 8.89 -7.74
N ILE A 142 9.22 8.99 -7.84
CA ILE A 142 8.42 8.15 -8.74
C ILE A 142 8.12 8.79 -10.11
N ARG A 143 8.56 10.02 -10.34
CA ARG A 143 8.26 10.77 -11.58
C ARG A 143 8.68 10.04 -12.85
N SER A 144 9.81 9.34 -12.82
CA SER A 144 10.34 8.58 -13.96
C SER A 144 9.70 7.20 -14.12
N ILE A 145 8.95 6.72 -13.14
CA ILE A 145 8.28 5.41 -13.20
C ILE A 145 6.98 5.58 -13.97
N ARG A 146 6.96 5.05 -15.20
CA ARG A 146 5.81 5.18 -16.08
C ARG A 146 4.53 4.68 -15.42
N GLY A 147 3.50 5.53 -15.44
CA GLY A 147 2.19 5.21 -14.88
C GLY A 147 2.07 5.47 -13.37
N SER A 148 3.12 5.94 -12.71
CA SER A 148 3.06 6.37 -11.33
C SER A 148 2.45 7.76 -11.19
N GLY A 149 2.00 8.08 -9.99
CA GLY A 149 1.46 9.38 -9.64
C GLY A 149 1.33 9.58 -8.14
N GLN A 150 1.07 10.82 -7.75
CA GLN A 150 0.84 11.20 -6.38
C GLN A 150 -0.45 12.00 -6.27
N MET A 151 -1.19 11.83 -5.19
CA MET A 151 -2.39 12.61 -4.90
C MET A 151 -2.50 12.90 -3.41
N GLN A 152 -2.71 14.18 -3.10
CA GLN A 152 -3.19 14.63 -1.79
C GLN A 152 -4.72 14.75 -1.86
N VAL A 153 -5.42 14.15 -0.90
CA VAL A 153 -6.89 14.23 -0.80
C VAL A 153 -7.27 15.33 0.17
N ALA A 154 -7.94 16.36 -0.34
CA ALA A 154 -8.38 17.51 0.46
C ALA A 154 -9.31 17.07 1.61
N GLY A 155 -9.06 17.57 2.80
CA GLY A 155 -9.84 17.29 4.01
C GLY A 155 -9.64 15.91 4.62
N ALA A 156 -8.96 14.98 3.98
CA ALA A 156 -8.70 13.66 4.53
C ALA A 156 -7.62 13.71 5.62
N ASP A 157 -7.80 12.90 6.66
CA ASP A 157 -6.78 12.61 7.66
C ASP A 157 -6.00 11.34 7.31
N HIS A 158 -5.10 10.90 8.19
CA HIS A 158 -4.30 9.67 8.00
C HIS A 158 -5.14 8.40 7.81
N PHE A 159 -6.33 8.35 8.40
CA PHE A 159 -7.23 7.20 8.40
C PHE A 159 -8.36 7.32 7.38
N PHE A 160 -8.44 8.44 6.66
CA PHE A 160 -9.55 8.75 5.76
C PHE A 160 -10.92 8.64 6.44
N ALA A 161 -11.00 9.01 7.73
CA ALA A 161 -12.20 8.89 8.53
C ALA A 161 -13.37 9.68 7.91
N GLY A 162 -14.47 8.97 7.59
CA GLY A 162 -15.64 9.52 6.88
C GLY A 162 -15.41 9.80 5.39
N MET A 163 -14.26 9.41 4.84
CA MET A 163 -13.91 9.56 3.44
C MET A 163 -13.53 8.22 2.77
N GLU A 164 -13.96 7.11 3.36
CA GLU A 164 -13.61 5.76 2.92
C GLU A 164 -14.06 5.50 1.48
N ASN A 165 -15.24 5.99 1.10
CA ASN A 165 -15.75 5.86 -0.27
C ASN A 165 -14.90 6.62 -1.29
N GLU A 166 -14.41 7.81 -0.92
CA GLU A 166 -13.49 8.59 -1.76
C GLU A 166 -12.16 7.85 -1.91
N LEU A 167 -11.62 7.31 -0.82
CA LEU A 167 -10.40 6.49 -0.83
C LEU A 167 -10.55 5.31 -1.79
N VAL A 168 -11.61 4.51 -1.63
CA VAL A 168 -11.89 3.33 -2.47
C VAL A 168 -12.00 3.75 -3.95
N ARG A 169 -12.70 4.84 -4.24
CA ARG A 169 -12.86 5.37 -5.59
C ARG A 169 -11.50 5.73 -6.23
N ARG A 170 -10.61 6.40 -5.50
CA ARG A 170 -9.26 6.78 -5.99
C ARG A 170 -8.38 5.57 -6.23
N VAL A 171 -8.39 4.63 -5.30
CA VAL A 171 -7.66 3.36 -5.41
C VAL A 171 -8.16 2.60 -6.64
N LYS A 172 -9.47 2.43 -6.79
CA LYS A 172 -10.07 1.76 -7.95
C LYS A 172 -9.67 2.41 -9.27
N GLN A 173 -9.81 3.73 -9.38
CA GLN A 173 -9.48 4.48 -10.59
C GLN A 173 -8.02 4.22 -11.03
N PHE A 174 -7.10 4.18 -10.08
CA PHE A 174 -5.71 3.86 -10.38
C PHE A 174 -5.57 2.40 -10.82
N LEU A 175 -6.15 1.45 -10.09
CA LEU A 175 -6.04 0.02 -10.39
C LEU A 175 -6.64 -0.33 -11.75
N ASP A 176 -7.83 0.20 -12.11
CA ASP A 176 -8.47 -0.03 -13.40
C ASP A 176 -7.58 0.41 -14.58
N SER A 177 -6.77 1.44 -14.36
CA SER A 177 -5.85 1.93 -15.39
C SER A 177 -4.55 1.12 -15.50
N ARG A 178 -4.30 0.19 -14.58
CA ARG A 178 -3.03 -0.56 -14.47
C ARG A 178 -3.22 -2.08 -14.55
N LEU A 179 -4.31 -2.58 -14.02
CA LEU A 179 -4.67 -3.99 -14.07
C LEU A 179 -5.70 -4.17 -15.18
N GLN A 180 -5.25 -4.65 -16.33
CA GLN A 180 -6.19 -5.06 -17.37
C GLN A 180 -6.89 -6.36 -16.93
N PRO A 181 -8.23 -6.50 -17.17
CA PRO A 181 -8.95 -7.72 -16.87
C PRO A 181 -8.44 -8.95 -17.64
#